data_e9e7e87caa3fe6b6b274e9db630f71af
#
_entry.id   e9e7e87caa3fe6b6b274e9db630f71af
#
_cell.length_a   1.000
_cell.length_b   1.000
_cell.length_c   1.000
_cell.angle_alpha   90.00
_cell.angle_beta   90.00
_cell.angle_gamma   90.00
#
_symmetry.space_group_name_H-M   'P 1'
#
loop_
_entity.id
_entity.type
_entity.pdbx_description
1 polymer ?
#
loop_
_entity_poly.entity_id
_entity_poly.type
_entity_poly.pdbx_seq_one_letter_code
_entity_poly.pdbx_strand_id
1 'polypeptide(L)'
;MSIYEEKPDQAKQIEKVIENQLKKPAGDYESLHNQIGTQLDYEDSVIFLSDEIGEHTLTDFIIRMRSLLQHRRDKTAPINLMINSPGGDIYEMFGIIDYIESLDVKVNTICRGRAFSAAAIILTCGTGSRMMSKRSTVMFHQSSSFLGGKMSDITAYLDNVKSLEKIIYGMLAEKTKKDAEWWKNK
;
A
#
# COMPACT_ATOMS: atom_id res chain seq x y z
N MET A 1 -11.78 18.85 -11.02
CA MET A 1 -12.89 18.16 -10.36
C MET A 1 -12.41 17.83 -8.96
N SER A 2 -12.99 18.48 -7.93
CA SER A 2 -12.59 18.30 -6.52
C SER A 2 -13.06 16.91 -6.07
N ILE A 3 -12.14 16.11 -5.56
CA ILE A 3 -12.43 14.74 -5.07
C ILE A 3 -13.02 14.79 -3.64
N TYR A 4 -13.17 15.97 -3.08
CA TYR A 4 -13.66 16.24 -1.72
C TYR A 4 -14.89 17.16 -1.76
N GLU A 5 -16.02 16.67 -2.28
CA GLU A 5 -17.32 17.21 -1.91
C GLU A 5 -17.73 16.52 -0.60
N GLU A 6 -17.74 17.28 0.49
CA GLU A 6 -18.25 16.82 1.79
C GLU A 6 -19.72 16.38 1.61
N LYS A 7 -19.98 15.09 1.81
CA LYS A 7 -21.34 14.57 1.82
C LYS A 7 -22.01 14.97 3.14
N PRO A 8 -23.24 15.50 3.14
CA PRO A 8 -23.92 15.98 4.35
C PRO A 8 -24.02 14.96 5.50
N ASP A 9 -24.02 13.67 5.18
CA ASP A 9 -24.03 12.58 6.17
C ASP A 9 -22.67 12.38 6.85
N GLN A 10 -21.56 12.69 6.17
CA GLN A 10 -20.21 12.61 6.73
C GLN A 10 -20.01 13.62 7.85
N ALA A 11 -20.41 14.87 7.62
CA ALA A 11 -20.33 15.93 8.62
C ALA A 11 -21.06 15.55 9.92
N LYS A 12 -22.25 14.99 9.84
CA LYS A 12 -23.05 14.57 11.00
C LYS A 12 -22.44 13.40 11.77
N GLN A 13 -21.80 12.46 11.07
CA GLN A 13 -21.13 11.34 11.74
C GLN A 13 -19.85 11.80 12.44
N ILE A 14 -19.07 12.67 11.82
CA ILE A 14 -17.88 13.28 12.42
C ILE A 14 -18.29 14.13 13.63
N GLU A 15 -19.33 14.97 13.53
CA GLU A 15 -19.90 15.74 14.66
C GLU A 15 -20.24 14.82 15.84
N LYS A 16 -20.93 13.71 15.59
CA LYS A 16 -21.30 12.74 16.63
C LYS A 16 -20.09 12.07 17.30
N VAL A 17 -19.02 11.79 16.55
CA VAL A 17 -17.76 11.26 17.09
C VAL A 17 -17.09 12.33 17.95
N ILE A 18 -17.02 13.58 17.47
CA ILE A 18 -16.46 14.72 18.22
C ILE A 18 -17.25 14.97 19.51
N GLU A 19 -18.58 15.02 19.45
CA GLU A 19 -19.44 15.22 20.64
C GLU A 19 -19.25 14.11 21.70
N ASN A 20 -19.14 12.86 21.27
CA ASN A 20 -18.92 11.74 22.18
C ASN A 20 -17.54 11.77 22.84
N GLN A 21 -16.53 12.32 22.17
CA GLN A 21 -15.18 12.43 22.71
C GLN A 21 -15.01 13.66 23.59
N LEU A 22 -15.66 14.78 23.29
CA LEU A 22 -15.68 15.97 24.14
C LEU A 22 -16.30 15.72 25.53
N LYS A 23 -17.07 14.64 25.67
CA LYS A 23 -17.64 14.16 26.97
C LYS A 23 -16.66 13.31 27.78
N LYS A 24 -15.50 12.93 27.23
CA LYS A 24 -14.44 12.19 27.91
C LYS A 24 -13.39 13.12 28.50
N PRO A 25 -12.72 12.78 29.61
CA PRO A 25 -11.66 13.62 30.17
C PRO A 25 -10.54 13.84 29.16
N ALA A 26 -10.01 15.06 29.12
CA ALA A 26 -8.94 15.47 28.21
C ALA A 26 -7.71 14.57 28.38
N GLY A 27 -7.40 13.79 27.35
CA GLY A 27 -6.28 12.85 27.41
C GLY A 27 -5.87 12.21 26.09
N ASP A 28 -6.64 12.34 25.01
CA ASP A 28 -6.31 11.53 23.84
C ASP A 28 -6.69 12.16 22.49
N TYR A 29 -6.02 13.28 22.16
CA TYR A 29 -6.14 13.88 20.80
C TYR A 29 -5.69 12.90 19.72
N GLU A 30 -4.69 12.06 19.98
CA GLU A 30 -4.18 11.07 19.05
C GLU A 30 -5.21 9.98 18.79
N SER A 31 -5.89 9.50 19.82
CA SER A 31 -7.00 8.55 19.69
C SER A 31 -8.17 9.12 18.91
N LEU A 32 -8.54 10.38 19.13
CA LEU A 32 -9.61 11.05 18.38
C LEU A 32 -9.24 11.21 16.90
N HIS A 33 -8.03 11.66 16.61
CA HIS A 33 -7.53 11.82 15.26
C HIS A 33 -7.54 10.49 14.49
N ASN A 34 -7.07 9.42 15.14
CA ASN A 34 -7.06 8.09 14.57
C ASN A 34 -8.47 7.53 14.34
N GLN A 35 -9.42 7.78 15.26
CA GLN A 35 -10.81 7.35 15.09
C GLN A 35 -11.51 8.05 13.93
N ILE A 36 -11.35 9.38 13.82
CA ILE A 36 -11.91 10.16 12.71
C ILE A 36 -11.28 9.72 11.39
N GLY A 37 -9.95 9.59 11.33
CA GLY A 37 -9.24 9.14 10.15
C GLY A 37 -9.71 7.75 9.70
N THR A 38 -9.82 6.81 10.61
CA THR A 38 -10.30 5.46 10.33
C THR A 38 -11.74 5.45 9.81
N GLN A 39 -12.63 6.28 10.38
CA GLN A 39 -14.02 6.37 9.91
C GLN A 39 -14.10 6.92 8.49
N LEU A 40 -13.32 7.96 8.16
CA LEU A 40 -13.25 8.51 6.81
C LEU A 40 -12.69 7.49 5.82
N ASP A 41 -11.65 6.75 6.20
CA ASP A 41 -11.08 5.67 5.39
C ASP A 41 -12.14 4.61 5.04
N TYR A 42 -12.99 4.22 6.01
CA TYR A 42 -14.05 3.25 5.78
C TYR A 42 -15.14 3.76 4.84
N GLU A 43 -15.53 5.03 4.94
CA GLU A 43 -16.54 5.61 4.06
C GLU A 43 -16.05 5.75 2.63
N ASP A 44 -14.80 6.18 2.44
CA ASP A 44 -14.22 6.40 1.13
C ASP A 44 -13.55 5.13 0.53
N SER A 45 -13.57 4.01 1.26
CA SER A 45 -12.87 2.77 0.88
C SER A 45 -11.38 3.01 0.59
N VAL A 46 -10.70 3.74 1.47
CA VAL A 46 -9.29 4.12 1.37
C VAL A 46 -8.45 3.36 2.39
N ILE A 47 -7.25 2.99 1.99
CA ILE A 47 -6.20 2.45 2.87
C ILE A 47 -4.86 3.05 2.47
N PHE A 48 -3.97 3.28 3.43
CA PHE A 48 -2.66 3.89 3.19
C PHE A 48 -1.53 2.89 3.37
N LEU A 49 -0.58 2.94 2.45
CA LEU A 49 0.74 2.33 2.56
C LEU A 49 1.76 3.48 2.54
N SER A 50 2.12 3.95 3.72
CA SER A 50 3.08 5.03 3.95
C SER A 50 4.31 4.45 4.66
N ASP A 51 5.40 5.19 4.63
CA ASP A 51 6.66 4.82 5.25
C ASP A 51 7.40 3.66 4.57
N GLU A 52 8.45 3.16 5.22
CA GLU A 52 9.26 2.04 4.75
C GLU A 52 8.47 0.72 4.89
N ILE A 53 8.61 -0.16 3.89
CA ILE A 53 8.08 -1.52 3.95
C ILE A 53 9.08 -2.37 4.73
N GLY A 54 8.79 -2.65 5.98
CA GLY A 54 9.64 -3.39 6.88
C GLY A 54 8.89 -4.48 7.63
N GLU A 55 9.51 -5.02 8.64
CA GLU A 55 8.94 -6.06 9.51
C GLU A 55 7.56 -5.62 10.02
N HIS A 56 6.60 -6.52 9.92
CA HIS A 56 5.18 -6.32 10.30
C HIS A 56 4.32 -5.49 9.33
N THR A 57 4.86 -4.87 8.28
CA THR A 57 4.07 -4.07 7.33
C THR A 57 2.94 -4.89 6.71
N LEU A 58 3.20 -6.13 6.30
CA LEU A 58 2.18 -7.05 5.78
C LEU A 58 1.10 -7.36 6.81
N THR A 59 1.48 -7.65 8.04
CA THR A 59 0.54 -7.97 9.11
C THR A 59 -0.39 -6.78 9.38
N ASP A 60 0.16 -5.59 9.53
CA ASP A 60 -0.60 -4.35 9.74
C ASP A 60 -1.51 -4.04 8.55
N PHE A 61 -1.00 -4.23 7.33
CA PHE A 61 -1.76 -4.05 6.11
C PHE A 61 -2.97 -5.00 6.06
N ILE A 62 -2.78 -6.29 6.36
CA ILE A 62 -3.85 -7.29 6.39
C ILE A 62 -4.91 -6.93 7.44
N ILE A 63 -4.49 -6.56 8.65
CA ILE A 63 -5.41 -6.18 9.74
C ILE A 63 -6.27 -4.99 9.30
N ARG A 64 -5.65 -3.93 8.78
CA ARG A 64 -6.33 -2.73 8.32
C ARG A 64 -7.25 -3.01 7.12
N MET A 65 -6.80 -3.81 6.15
CA MET A 65 -7.60 -4.19 4.99
C MET A 65 -8.83 -5.02 5.41
N ARG A 66 -8.66 -5.98 6.32
CA ARG A 66 -9.79 -6.77 6.84
C ARG A 66 -10.80 -5.89 7.57
N SER A 67 -10.32 -4.95 8.39
CA SER A 67 -11.18 -3.97 9.07
C SER A 67 -11.93 -3.10 8.07
N LEU A 68 -11.23 -2.58 7.04
CA LEU A 68 -11.86 -1.82 5.95
C LEU A 68 -12.94 -2.64 5.23
N LEU A 69 -12.64 -3.87 4.83
CA LEU A 69 -13.59 -4.77 4.16
C LEU A 69 -14.85 -5.03 4.99
N GLN A 70 -14.70 -5.11 6.32
CA GLN A 70 -15.80 -5.34 7.24
C GLN A 70 -16.67 -4.09 7.44
N HIS A 71 -16.09 -2.90 7.54
CA HIS A 71 -16.79 -1.70 7.99
C HIS A 71 -17.08 -0.69 6.88
N ARG A 72 -16.47 -0.80 5.68
CA ARG A 72 -16.75 0.13 4.59
C ARG A 72 -18.22 0.14 4.18
N ARG A 73 -18.70 1.31 3.79
CA ARG A 73 -20.11 1.56 3.45
C ARG A 73 -20.54 0.82 2.20
N ASP A 74 -19.78 0.98 1.11
CA ASP A 74 -20.07 0.32 -0.18
C ASP A 74 -19.19 -0.92 -0.35
N LYS A 75 -19.80 -2.10 -0.29
CA LYS A 75 -19.10 -3.39 -0.43
C LYS A 75 -18.69 -3.70 -1.87
N THR A 76 -19.26 -2.98 -2.85
CA THR A 76 -19.01 -3.21 -4.28
C THR A 76 -18.00 -2.25 -4.89
N ALA A 77 -17.81 -1.08 -4.27
CA ALA A 77 -16.81 -0.11 -4.72
C ALA A 77 -15.39 -0.68 -4.64
N PRO A 78 -14.49 -0.32 -5.56
CA PRO A 78 -13.09 -0.68 -5.44
C PRO A 78 -12.45 -0.03 -4.21
N ILE A 79 -11.43 -0.67 -3.65
CA ILE A 79 -10.61 -0.11 -2.58
C ILE A 79 -9.51 0.76 -3.19
N ASN A 80 -9.24 1.91 -2.59
CA ASN A 80 -8.19 2.83 -3.02
C ASN A 80 -6.98 2.71 -2.08
N LEU A 81 -5.92 2.06 -2.55
CA LEU A 81 -4.64 1.98 -1.84
C LEU A 81 -3.78 3.20 -2.19
N MET A 82 -3.67 4.14 -1.24
CA MET A 82 -2.82 5.32 -1.35
C MET A 82 -1.39 4.96 -0.96
N ILE A 83 -0.42 5.20 -1.85
CA ILE A 83 0.98 4.82 -1.67
C ILE A 83 1.85 6.07 -1.59
N ASN A 84 2.63 6.16 -0.49
CA ASN A 84 3.68 7.16 -0.30
C ASN A 84 4.86 6.52 0.45
N SER A 85 5.61 5.65 -0.22
CA SER A 85 6.62 4.81 0.41
C SER A 85 7.95 4.81 -0.35
N PRO A 86 9.09 4.75 0.35
CA PRO A 86 10.40 4.54 -0.25
C PRO A 86 10.63 3.09 -0.71
N GLY A 87 9.71 2.17 -0.41
CA GLY A 87 9.91 0.73 -0.61
C GLY A 87 10.49 0.07 0.63
N GLY A 88 11.15 -1.08 0.47
CA GLY A 88 11.75 -1.84 1.56
C GLY A 88 11.77 -3.34 1.29
N ASP A 89 11.34 -4.14 2.26
CA ASP A 89 11.47 -5.60 2.25
C ASP A 89 10.67 -6.27 1.12
N ILE A 90 11.35 -7.19 0.43
CA ILE A 90 10.80 -7.90 -0.73
C ILE A 90 9.73 -8.93 -0.32
N TYR A 91 9.89 -9.60 0.80
CA TYR A 91 8.92 -10.62 1.24
C TYR A 91 7.63 -9.99 1.76
N GLU A 92 7.74 -8.88 2.48
CA GLU A 92 6.59 -8.07 2.88
C GLU A 92 5.84 -7.53 1.64
N MET A 93 6.58 -7.07 0.63
CA MET A 93 6.02 -6.65 -0.66
C MET A 93 5.25 -7.78 -1.34
N PHE A 94 5.83 -8.98 -1.47
CA PHE A 94 5.15 -10.12 -2.09
C PHE A 94 3.87 -10.47 -1.33
N GLY A 95 3.94 -10.53 0.01
CA GLY A 95 2.77 -10.83 0.83
C GLY A 95 1.63 -9.82 0.64
N ILE A 96 1.97 -8.52 0.52
CA ILE A 96 0.97 -7.47 0.23
C ILE A 96 0.35 -7.67 -1.15
N ILE A 97 1.14 -7.99 -2.18
CA ILE A 97 0.66 -8.21 -3.54
C ILE A 97 -0.24 -9.44 -3.60
N ASP A 98 0.21 -10.57 -3.04
CA ASP A 98 -0.57 -11.81 -3.00
C ASP A 98 -1.90 -11.60 -2.27
N TYR A 99 -1.88 -10.84 -1.17
CA TYR A 99 -3.10 -10.51 -0.44
C TYR A 99 -4.07 -9.66 -1.28
N ILE A 100 -3.56 -8.61 -1.97
CA ILE A 100 -4.36 -7.78 -2.87
C ILE A 100 -4.96 -8.62 -4.00
N GLU A 101 -4.20 -9.52 -4.60
CA GLU A 101 -4.65 -10.37 -5.69
C GLU A 101 -5.66 -11.45 -5.25
N SER A 102 -5.63 -11.85 -3.97
CA SER A 102 -6.58 -12.80 -3.39
C SER A 102 -7.97 -12.23 -3.10
N LEU A 103 -8.14 -10.90 -3.18
CA LEU A 103 -9.40 -10.24 -2.86
C LEU A 103 -10.38 -10.31 -4.04
N ASP A 104 -11.65 -10.59 -3.75
CA ASP A 104 -12.74 -10.53 -4.74
C ASP A 104 -13.02 -9.10 -5.22
N VAL A 105 -12.63 -8.09 -4.43
CA VAL A 105 -12.81 -6.67 -4.75
C VAL A 105 -11.57 -6.11 -5.45
N LYS A 106 -11.79 -5.22 -6.42
CA LYS A 106 -10.69 -4.53 -7.09
C LYS A 106 -9.99 -3.54 -6.17
N VAL A 107 -8.67 -3.52 -6.22
CA VAL A 107 -7.83 -2.57 -5.50
C VAL A 107 -7.17 -1.63 -6.50
N ASN A 108 -7.59 -0.37 -6.47
CA ASN A 108 -6.90 0.71 -7.18
C ASN A 108 -5.64 1.08 -6.39
N THR A 109 -4.54 1.29 -7.09
CA THR A 109 -3.28 1.76 -6.48
C THR A 109 -2.98 3.18 -6.95
N ILE A 110 -2.67 4.07 -6.00
CA ILE A 110 -2.58 5.51 -6.26
C ILE A 110 -1.31 6.06 -5.60
N CYS A 111 -0.32 6.43 -6.41
CA CYS A 111 0.88 7.09 -5.88
C CYS A 111 0.58 8.54 -5.48
N ARG A 112 0.81 8.86 -4.20
CA ARG A 112 0.69 10.21 -3.61
C ARG A 112 2.02 10.57 -2.96
N GLY A 113 2.87 11.31 -3.66
CA GLY A 113 4.22 11.65 -3.23
C GLY A 113 5.25 10.75 -3.92
N ARG A 114 5.58 9.59 -3.37
CA ARG A 114 6.55 8.66 -3.96
C ARG A 114 6.09 7.20 -3.88
N ALA A 115 6.50 6.42 -4.87
CA ALA A 115 6.45 4.97 -4.82
C ALA A 115 7.78 4.45 -5.38
N PHE A 116 8.70 4.05 -4.51
CA PHE A 116 10.04 3.63 -4.88
C PHE A 116 10.26 2.15 -4.60
N SER A 117 11.08 1.48 -5.42
CA SER A 117 11.50 0.09 -5.18
C SER A 117 10.29 -0.84 -4.99
N ALA A 118 10.21 -1.58 -3.89
CA ALA A 118 9.08 -2.45 -3.53
C ALA A 118 7.71 -1.76 -3.64
N ALA A 119 7.60 -0.50 -3.23
CA ALA A 119 6.36 0.25 -3.34
C ALA A 119 5.94 0.53 -4.80
N ALA A 120 6.91 0.70 -5.73
CA ALA A 120 6.63 0.85 -7.16
C ALA A 120 6.09 -0.46 -7.77
N ILE A 121 6.56 -1.60 -7.27
CA ILE A 121 6.08 -2.91 -7.68
C ILE A 121 4.64 -3.12 -7.18
N ILE A 122 4.35 -2.82 -5.91
CA ILE A 122 2.98 -2.86 -5.37
C ILE A 122 2.05 -1.93 -6.17
N LEU A 123 2.49 -0.71 -6.48
CA LEU A 123 1.73 0.22 -7.32
C LEU A 123 1.38 -0.40 -8.68
N THR A 124 2.32 -1.14 -9.27
CA THR A 124 2.15 -1.78 -10.58
C THR A 124 1.22 -3.00 -10.52
N CYS A 125 1.15 -3.68 -9.39
CA CYS A 125 0.37 -4.91 -9.19
C CYS A 125 -1.08 -4.67 -8.73
N GLY A 126 -1.55 -3.43 -8.63
CA GLY A 126 -2.96 -3.15 -8.34
C GLY A 126 -3.91 -3.88 -9.30
N THR A 127 -4.99 -4.47 -8.74
CA THR A 127 -5.97 -5.26 -9.50
C THR A 127 -7.04 -4.40 -10.18
N GLY A 128 -7.14 -3.12 -9.79
CA GLY A 128 -8.00 -2.09 -10.38
C GLY A 128 -7.22 -1.08 -11.22
N SER A 129 -7.60 0.19 -11.12
CA SER A 129 -6.90 1.30 -11.78
C SER A 129 -5.58 1.62 -11.09
N ARG A 130 -4.57 1.96 -11.88
CA ARG A 130 -3.26 2.40 -11.40
C ARG A 130 -3.08 3.86 -11.74
N MET A 131 -2.86 4.69 -10.73
CA MET A 131 -2.86 6.14 -10.86
C MET A 131 -1.67 6.76 -10.13
N MET A 132 -1.32 7.98 -10.52
CA MET A 132 -0.36 8.79 -9.77
C MET A 132 -0.73 10.27 -9.83
N SER A 133 -0.39 11.01 -8.79
CA SER A 133 -0.57 12.45 -8.75
C SER A 133 0.44 13.15 -9.68
N LYS A 134 0.09 14.32 -10.18
CA LYS A 134 0.89 15.10 -11.14
C LYS A 134 2.35 15.32 -10.70
N ARG A 135 2.61 15.44 -9.40
CA ARG A 135 3.93 15.70 -8.82
C ARG A 135 4.52 14.50 -8.09
N SER A 136 3.88 13.32 -8.21
CA SER A 136 4.40 12.09 -7.63
C SER A 136 5.53 11.53 -8.47
N THR A 137 6.43 10.79 -7.82
CA THR A 137 7.56 10.12 -8.47
C THR A 137 7.46 8.62 -8.25
N VAL A 138 7.68 7.86 -9.31
CA VAL A 138 7.81 6.39 -9.26
C VAL A 138 9.23 6.03 -9.66
N MET A 139 9.89 5.16 -8.89
CA MET A 139 11.26 4.75 -9.16
C MET A 139 11.39 3.23 -9.04
N PHE A 140 11.94 2.64 -10.09
CA PHE A 140 12.40 1.26 -10.10
C PHE A 140 13.92 1.25 -10.08
N HIS A 141 14.51 0.33 -9.36
CA HIS A 141 15.94 0.05 -9.36
C HIS A 141 16.18 -1.43 -9.06
N GLN A 142 17.36 -1.91 -9.40
CA GLN A 142 17.78 -3.27 -9.06
C GLN A 142 17.88 -3.43 -7.55
N SER A 143 17.71 -4.66 -7.08
CA SER A 143 17.83 -4.98 -5.66
C SER A 143 19.21 -4.57 -5.13
N SER A 144 19.24 -3.83 -4.03
CA SER A 144 20.46 -3.44 -3.35
C SER A 144 20.54 -4.12 -1.98
N SER A 145 21.69 -4.66 -1.65
CA SER A 145 21.93 -5.32 -0.37
C SER A 145 23.36 -5.13 0.08
N PHE A 146 23.56 -5.06 1.40
CA PHE A 146 24.87 -5.08 2.02
C PHE A 146 25.12 -6.49 2.56
N LEU A 147 26.16 -7.16 2.05
CA LEU A 147 26.48 -8.53 2.41
C LEU A 147 27.84 -8.60 3.09
N GLY A 148 27.87 -9.31 4.21
CA GLY A 148 29.09 -9.71 4.90
C GLY A 148 28.92 -11.13 5.46
N GLY A 149 29.98 -11.92 5.50
CA GLY A 149 29.95 -13.26 6.06
C GLY A 149 30.81 -14.27 5.30
N LYS A 150 30.51 -15.56 5.45
CA LYS A 150 31.21 -16.62 4.73
C LYS A 150 30.84 -16.59 3.24
N MET A 151 31.81 -16.94 2.38
CA MET A 151 31.59 -16.97 0.92
C MET A 151 30.42 -17.86 0.49
N SER A 152 30.23 -19.00 1.17
CA SER A 152 29.07 -19.88 0.93
C SER A 152 27.74 -19.18 1.14
N ASP A 153 27.64 -18.41 2.20
CA ASP A 153 26.42 -17.71 2.60
C ASP A 153 26.14 -16.55 1.63
N ILE A 154 27.17 -15.83 1.23
CA ILE A 154 27.11 -14.77 0.22
C ILE A 154 26.62 -15.32 -1.13
N THR A 155 27.18 -16.46 -1.58
CA THR A 155 26.77 -17.09 -2.85
C THR A 155 25.31 -17.55 -2.79
N ALA A 156 24.91 -18.24 -1.73
CA ALA A 156 23.53 -18.68 -1.55
C ALA A 156 22.55 -17.50 -1.53
N TYR A 157 22.91 -16.41 -0.87
CA TYR A 157 22.10 -15.19 -0.85
C TYR A 157 21.96 -14.56 -2.25
N LEU A 158 23.06 -14.44 -3.00
CA LEU A 158 23.02 -13.89 -4.37
C LEU A 158 22.12 -14.73 -5.30
N ASP A 159 22.16 -16.05 -5.17
CA ASP A 159 21.31 -16.92 -5.99
C ASP A 159 19.82 -16.78 -5.58
N ASN A 160 19.56 -16.59 -4.29
CA ASN A 160 18.20 -16.26 -3.82
C ASN A 160 17.72 -14.92 -4.41
N VAL A 161 18.52 -13.86 -4.32
CA VAL A 161 18.18 -12.52 -4.87
C VAL A 161 17.88 -12.62 -6.36
N LYS A 162 18.72 -13.30 -7.15
CA LYS A 162 18.46 -13.52 -8.59
C LYS A 162 17.14 -14.23 -8.85
N SER A 163 16.77 -15.18 -8.00
CA SER A 163 15.50 -15.91 -8.10
C SER A 163 14.31 -15.00 -7.82
N LEU A 164 14.41 -14.15 -6.79
CA LEU A 164 13.38 -13.16 -6.45
C LEU A 164 13.24 -12.09 -7.56
N GLU A 165 14.36 -11.59 -8.10
CA GLU A 165 14.33 -10.65 -9.23
C GLU A 165 13.64 -11.24 -10.46
N LYS A 166 13.87 -12.52 -10.76
CA LYS A 166 13.18 -13.20 -11.87
C LYS A 166 11.66 -13.22 -11.67
N ILE A 167 11.19 -13.44 -10.44
CA ILE A 167 9.77 -13.37 -10.10
C ILE A 167 9.25 -11.95 -10.32
N ILE A 168 9.94 -10.94 -9.80
CA ILE A 168 9.58 -9.53 -9.95
C ILE A 168 9.48 -9.12 -11.43
N TYR A 169 10.48 -9.46 -12.24
CA TYR A 169 10.45 -9.12 -13.67
C TYR A 169 9.30 -9.82 -14.41
N GLY A 170 8.96 -11.06 -14.03
CA GLY A 170 7.79 -11.77 -14.53
C GLY A 170 6.49 -11.04 -14.20
N MET A 171 6.30 -10.68 -12.94
CA MET A 171 5.13 -9.92 -12.47
C MET A 171 4.99 -8.57 -13.17
N LEU A 172 6.09 -7.82 -13.30
CA LEU A 172 6.09 -6.53 -14.00
C LEU A 172 5.77 -6.69 -15.50
N ALA A 173 6.25 -7.76 -16.13
CA ALA A 173 5.93 -8.06 -17.53
C ALA A 173 4.44 -8.37 -17.73
N GLU A 174 3.83 -9.13 -16.84
CA GLU A 174 2.39 -9.44 -16.87
C GLU A 174 1.52 -8.17 -16.70
N LYS A 175 1.95 -7.24 -15.87
CA LYS A 175 1.18 -6.02 -15.54
C LYS A 175 1.46 -4.83 -16.47
N THR A 176 2.46 -4.92 -17.35
CA THR A 176 2.88 -3.81 -18.21
C THR A 176 2.98 -4.23 -19.68
N LYS A 177 3.30 -3.28 -20.55
CA LYS A 177 3.54 -3.55 -22.00
C LYS A 177 5.01 -3.89 -22.29
N LYS A 178 5.80 -4.25 -21.28
CA LYS A 178 7.22 -4.58 -21.40
C LYS A 178 7.44 -6.01 -20.96
N ASP A 179 8.37 -6.70 -21.64
CA ASP A 179 8.76 -8.05 -21.25
C ASP A 179 9.74 -8.08 -20.05
N ALA A 180 9.98 -9.25 -19.51
CA ALA A 180 10.86 -9.43 -18.37
C ALA A 180 12.31 -9.04 -18.67
N GLU A 181 12.79 -9.25 -19.89
CA GLU A 181 14.16 -8.88 -20.28
C GLU A 181 14.34 -7.35 -20.35
N TRP A 182 13.31 -6.62 -20.76
CA TRP A 182 13.32 -5.16 -20.69
C TRP A 182 13.45 -4.65 -19.26
N TRP A 183 12.71 -5.27 -18.31
CA TRP A 183 12.75 -4.89 -16.90
C TRP A 183 14.09 -5.22 -16.24
N LYS A 184 14.69 -6.36 -16.57
CA LYS A 184 16.01 -6.77 -16.07
C LYS A 184 17.12 -5.79 -16.45
N ASN A 185 16.97 -5.04 -17.55
CA ASN A 185 17.97 -4.11 -18.08
C ASN A 185 17.72 -2.64 -17.66
N LYS A 186 16.87 -2.40 -16.67
CA LYS A 186 16.55 -1.07 -16.10
C LYS A 186 16.93 -0.97 -14.65
#